data_4107fae25d693baf450bd3d6f5340243
#
_entry.id   4107fae25d693baf450bd3d6f5340243
#
_cell.length_a   1.000
_cell.length_b   1.000
_cell.length_c   1.000
_cell.angle_alpha   90.00
_cell.angle_beta   90.00
_cell.angle_gamma   90.00
#
_symmetry.space_group_name_H-M   'P 1'
#
loop_
_entity.id
_entity.type
_entity.pdbx_description
1 polymer ?
#
loop_
_entity_poly.entity_id
_entity_poly.type
_entity_poly.pdbx_seq_one_letter_code
_entity_poly.pdbx_strand_id
1 'polypeptide(L)'
;MYRPHRLRLALLAFACLPAAFSQDSETFVTPGASNVKKAATGAKADLIATVMGVVGPDDTTLTEKRRFHLYLMSTVGPVPILAEAAGAGIGQWENSPEEWGQGWSAYGKRFGSNLAYNGVRETITYGTSILFHEDNRYYASHKHGIWARTGYALLSTFTARNPEGETRFSISSVTGVVGASAISSIWSPPSQKGIGNIAHNAGISFGATAGFNLVREFLPDFLHRPQK
;
A
#
# COMPACT_ATOMS: atom_id res chain seq x y z
N MET A 1 7.81 19.16 30.36
CA MET A 1 8.29 17.90 30.93
C MET A 1 7.94 16.80 29.92
N TYR A 2 8.86 16.50 29.01
CA TYR A 2 8.65 15.60 27.86
C TYR A 2 8.91 14.17 28.34
N ARG A 3 7.90 13.30 28.30
CA ARG A 3 8.06 11.86 28.58
C ARG A 3 8.34 11.12 27.28
N PRO A 4 9.52 10.54 27.08
CA PRO A 4 9.80 9.68 25.94
C PRO A 4 9.44 8.24 26.29
N HIS A 5 8.21 7.82 26.12
CA HIS A 5 7.86 6.40 26.15
C HIS A 5 6.72 6.13 25.18
N ARG A 6 7.05 5.38 24.17
CA ARG A 6 6.25 4.39 23.44
C ARG A 6 6.47 4.41 21.93
N LEU A 7 7.73 4.23 21.54
CA LEU A 7 8.07 3.75 20.21
C LEU A 7 8.00 2.21 20.25
N ARG A 8 6.81 1.66 20.44
CA ARG A 8 6.62 0.20 20.39
C ARG A 8 5.36 -0.11 19.59
N LEU A 9 5.56 -0.86 18.51
CA LEU A 9 4.55 -1.63 17.79
C LEU A 9 3.55 -0.92 16.87
N ALA A 10 3.99 -0.11 15.93
CA ALA A 10 3.16 0.18 14.74
C ALA A 10 3.25 -0.90 13.63
N LEU A 11 4.03 -1.97 13.84
CA LEU A 11 4.34 -2.99 12.82
C LEU A 11 3.44 -4.23 12.83
N LEU A 12 2.45 -4.34 13.73
CA LEU A 12 1.67 -5.58 13.90
C LEU A 12 0.20 -5.51 13.42
N ALA A 13 -0.29 -4.39 12.94
CA ALA A 13 -1.70 -4.26 12.58
C ALA A 13 -2.05 -4.72 11.14
N PHE A 14 -1.10 -5.17 10.35
CA PHE A 14 -1.35 -5.65 8.97
C PHE A 14 -1.66 -7.15 8.85
N ALA A 15 -1.73 -7.88 9.97
CA ALA A 15 -1.88 -9.34 9.96
C ALA A 15 -3.32 -9.86 10.07
N CYS A 16 -4.34 -9.02 10.15
CA CYS A 16 -5.73 -9.46 10.30
C CYS A 16 -6.63 -9.05 9.14
N LEU A 17 -6.50 -9.76 8.03
CA LEU A 17 -7.55 -9.96 7.03
C LEU A 17 -7.22 -11.25 6.28
N PRO A 18 -7.87 -12.36 6.55
CA PRO A 18 -9.11 -12.71 5.90
C PRO A 18 -10.01 -13.64 6.73
N ALA A 19 -11.17 -13.22 7.08
CA ALA A 19 -12.20 -14.14 7.51
C ALA A 19 -13.59 -13.57 7.21
N ALA A 20 -13.96 -13.51 5.94
CA ALA A 20 -15.35 -13.38 5.54
C ALA A 20 -15.53 -13.70 4.06
N PHE A 21 -15.33 -14.94 3.68
CA PHE A 21 -16.00 -15.52 2.51
C PHE A 21 -15.96 -17.04 2.66
N SER A 22 -16.87 -17.55 3.48
CA SER A 22 -17.22 -18.96 3.50
C SER A 22 -18.70 -19.03 3.14
N GLN A 23 -19.01 -19.52 1.95
CA GLN A 23 -20.30 -20.12 1.67
C GLN A 23 -20.15 -21.25 0.65
N ASP A 24 -20.50 -22.40 1.15
CA ASP A 24 -21.16 -23.56 0.58
C ASP A 24 -20.90 -23.89 -0.90
N SER A 25 -20.27 -25.03 -1.10
CA SER A 25 -20.29 -25.72 -2.37
C SER A 25 -20.68 -27.17 -2.14
N GLU A 26 -21.83 -27.53 -2.67
CA GLU A 26 -22.29 -28.88 -2.80
C GLU A 26 -21.32 -29.76 -3.60
N THR A 27 -21.19 -30.99 -3.15
CA THR A 27 -20.31 -32.01 -3.70
C THR A 27 -20.85 -32.55 -5.03
N PHE A 28 -20.09 -32.27 -6.11
CA PHE A 28 -20.17 -33.07 -7.34
C PHE A 28 -18.81 -33.74 -7.58
N VAL A 29 -18.78 -35.07 -7.47
CA VAL A 29 -17.56 -35.86 -7.63
C VAL A 29 -17.27 -36.07 -9.11
N THR A 30 -16.19 -35.47 -9.60
CA THR A 30 -15.61 -35.75 -10.92
C THR A 30 -14.11 -36.06 -10.79
N PRO A 31 -13.53 -37.00 -11.60
CA PRO A 31 -12.12 -37.39 -11.53
C PRO A 31 -11.24 -36.20 -11.99
N GLY A 32 -10.54 -35.54 -11.06
CA GLY A 32 -9.69 -34.39 -11.33
C GLY A 32 -9.56 -33.40 -10.19
N ALA A 33 -10.05 -33.73 -8.99
CA ALA A 33 -10.12 -32.82 -7.85
C ALA A 33 -8.79 -32.15 -7.44
N SER A 34 -7.64 -32.79 -7.73
CA SER A 34 -6.29 -32.21 -7.48
C SER A 34 -5.97 -31.08 -8.45
N ASN A 35 -6.36 -31.21 -9.72
CA ASN A 35 -6.10 -30.18 -10.74
C ASN A 35 -7.02 -28.98 -10.58
N VAL A 36 -8.28 -29.20 -10.19
CA VAL A 36 -9.26 -28.14 -9.94
C VAL A 36 -8.87 -27.32 -8.71
N LYS A 37 -8.41 -27.96 -7.61
CA LYS A 37 -7.88 -27.25 -6.44
C LYS A 37 -6.63 -26.42 -6.76
N LYS A 38 -5.71 -26.96 -7.56
CA LYS A 38 -4.51 -26.25 -7.98
C LYS A 38 -4.83 -25.05 -8.88
N ALA A 39 -5.77 -25.20 -9.81
CA ALA A 39 -6.26 -24.12 -10.67
C ALA A 39 -7.01 -23.03 -9.87
N ALA A 40 -7.86 -23.43 -8.93
CA ALA A 40 -8.58 -22.49 -8.06
C ALA A 40 -7.65 -21.72 -7.11
N THR A 41 -6.59 -22.36 -6.61
CA THR A 41 -5.56 -21.71 -5.78
C THR A 41 -4.74 -20.74 -6.61
N GLY A 42 -4.37 -21.09 -7.84
CA GLY A 42 -3.69 -20.20 -8.79
C GLY A 42 -4.55 -18.97 -9.12
N ALA A 43 -5.81 -19.17 -9.47
CA ALA A 43 -6.74 -18.08 -9.80
C ALA A 43 -6.95 -17.10 -8.61
N LYS A 44 -7.00 -17.59 -7.38
CA LYS A 44 -7.07 -16.74 -6.18
C LYS A 44 -5.79 -15.94 -5.98
N ALA A 45 -4.62 -16.55 -6.20
CA ALA A 45 -3.35 -15.88 -6.07
C ALA A 45 -3.20 -14.77 -7.13
N ASP A 46 -3.60 -15.05 -8.37
CA ASP A 46 -3.58 -14.07 -9.47
C ASP A 46 -4.55 -12.91 -9.22
N LEU A 47 -5.74 -13.21 -8.69
CA LEU A 47 -6.71 -12.18 -8.30
C LEU A 47 -6.13 -11.28 -7.21
N ILE A 48 -5.52 -11.86 -6.17
CA ILE A 48 -4.92 -11.11 -5.07
C ILE A 48 -3.73 -10.27 -5.59
N ALA A 49 -2.87 -10.84 -6.43
CA ALA A 49 -1.77 -10.11 -7.05
C ALA A 49 -2.29 -8.91 -7.86
N THR A 50 -3.37 -9.10 -8.63
CA THR A 50 -4.03 -8.03 -9.39
C THR A 50 -4.59 -6.95 -8.47
N VAL A 51 -5.32 -7.33 -7.42
CA VAL A 51 -5.88 -6.39 -6.43
C VAL A 51 -4.79 -5.63 -5.69
N MET A 52 -3.67 -6.29 -5.39
CA MET A 52 -2.50 -5.67 -4.74
C MET A 52 -1.64 -4.84 -5.70
N GLY A 53 -1.98 -4.80 -6.99
CA GLY A 53 -1.25 -4.03 -7.99
C GLY A 53 0.17 -4.55 -8.26
N VAL A 54 0.39 -5.85 -8.12
CA VAL A 54 1.65 -6.51 -8.50
C VAL A 54 1.64 -6.74 -10.01
N VAL A 55 2.71 -6.33 -10.67
CA VAL A 55 2.85 -6.46 -12.12
C VAL A 55 3.61 -7.74 -12.44
N GLY A 56 3.07 -8.53 -13.36
CA GLY A 56 3.78 -9.68 -13.91
C GLY A 56 4.97 -9.27 -14.80
N PRO A 57 5.91 -10.17 -15.04
CA PRO A 57 7.14 -9.88 -15.77
C PRO A 57 6.91 -9.46 -17.24
N ASP A 58 5.82 -9.91 -17.83
CA ASP A 58 5.49 -9.67 -19.25
C ASP A 58 4.69 -8.38 -19.50
N ASP A 59 4.26 -7.69 -18.43
CA ASP A 59 3.41 -6.52 -18.53
C ASP A 59 4.23 -5.22 -18.53
N THR A 60 4.99 -5.02 -19.60
CA THR A 60 5.92 -3.90 -19.72
C THR A 60 5.27 -2.59 -20.22
N THR A 61 4.10 -2.66 -20.86
CA THR A 61 3.49 -1.46 -21.45
C THR A 61 2.50 -0.79 -20.49
N LEU A 62 2.82 0.43 -20.08
CA LEU A 62 1.92 1.28 -19.31
C LEU A 62 1.25 2.32 -20.24
N THR A 63 0.06 1.99 -20.74
CA THR A 63 -0.74 2.93 -21.53
C THR A 63 -1.33 4.02 -20.62
N GLU A 64 -1.61 5.21 -21.18
CA GLU A 64 -2.21 6.33 -20.43
C GLU A 64 -3.56 5.95 -19.80
N LYS A 65 -4.38 5.20 -20.52
CA LYS A 65 -5.65 4.68 -19.97
C LYS A 65 -5.44 3.80 -18.74
N ARG A 66 -4.43 2.93 -18.78
CA ARG A 66 -4.09 2.05 -17.69
C ARG A 66 -3.48 2.84 -16.52
N ARG A 67 -2.62 3.81 -16.78
CA ARG A 67 -2.07 4.74 -15.79
C ARG A 67 -3.18 5.47 -15.04
N PHE A 68 -4.16 6.02 -15.75
CA PHE A 68 -5.32 6.68 -15.15
C PHE A 68 -6.19 5.71 -14.33
N HIS A 69 -6.42 4.50 -14.83
CA HIS A 69 -7.15 3.48 -14.07
C HIS A 69 -6.43 3.10 -12.76
N LEU A 70 -5.11 2.92 -12.80
CA LEU A 70 -4.31 2.65 -11.62
C LEU A 70 -4.36 3.81 -10.62
N TYR A 71 -4.29 5.05 -11.09
CA TYR A 71 -4.48 6.24 -10.26
C TYR A 71 -5.84 6.22 -9.55
N LEU A 72 -6.92 5.91 -10.24
CA LEU A 72 -8.24 5.80 -9.60
C LEU A 72 -8.27 4.67 -8.57
N MET A 73 -7.68 3.51 -8.89
CA MET A 73 -7.63 2.36 -7.98
C MET A 73 -6.76 2.64 -6.75
N SER A 74 -5.67 3.37 -6.89
CA SER A 74 -4.81 3.76 -5.75
C SER A 74 -5.39 4.90 -4.92
N THR A 75 -6.32 5.68 -5.47
CA THR A 75 -6.96 6.81 -4.77
C THR A 75 -8.23 6.39 -4.05
N VAL A 76 -9.16 5.74 -4.75
CA VAL A 76 -10.51 5.41 -4.25
C VAL A 76 -10.86 3.93 -4.35
N GLY A 77 -9.90 3.08 -4.65
CA GLY A 77 -10.09 1.64 -4.69
C GLY A 77 -10.29 1.02 -3.30
N PRO A 78 -10.68 -0.26 -3.23
CA PRO A 78 -10.96 -0.91 -1.95
C PRO A 78 -9.72 -1.03 -1.06
N VAL A 79 -8.55 -1.26 -1.62
CA VAL A 79 -7.29 -1.42 -0.86
C VAL A 79 -6.90 -0.14 -0.12
N PRO A 80 -6.78 1.04 -0.77
CA PRO A 80 -6.51 2.28 -0.05
C PRO A 80 -7.60 2.63 0.96
N ILE A 81 -8.88 2.47 0.64
CA ILE A 81 -9.95 2.76 1.60
C ILE A 81 -9.79 1.93 2.88
N LEU A 82 -9.51 0.64 2.77
CA LEU A 82 -9.27 -0.23 3.92
C LEU A 82 -7.99 0.14 4.67
N ALA A 83 -6.92 0.49 3.95
CA ALA A 83 -5.66 0.92 4.54
C ALA A 83 -5.85 2.22 5.35
N GLU A 84 -6.55 3.21 4.80
CA GLU A 84 -6.81 4.48 5.48
C GLU A 84 -7.77 4.33 6.66
N ALA A 85 -8.74 3.41 6.58
CA ALA A 85 -9.60 3.05 7.70
C ALA A 85 -8.80 2.40 8.84
N ALA A 86 -7.88 1.48 8.50
CA ALA A 86 -6.98 0.86 9.48
C ALA A 86 -6.04 1.90 10.11
N GLY A 87 -5.47 2.79 9.31
CA GLY A 87 -4.64 3.91 9.79
C GLY A 87 -5.39 4.83 10.74
N ALA A 88 -6.66 5.15 10.42
CA ALA A 88 -7.53 5.92 11.30
C ALA A 88 -7.81 5.18 12.63
N GLY A 89 -7.96 3.85 12.59
CA GLY A 89 -8.10 3.01 13.77
C GLY A 89 -6.86 3.04 14.67
N ILE A 90 -5.67 2.97 14.08
CA ILE A 90 -4.40 3.10 14.81
C ILE A 90 -4.30 4.48 15.46
N GLY A 91 -4.55 5.55 14.70
CA GLY A 91 -4.56 6.92 15.23
C GLY A 91 -5.60 7.12 16.34
N GLN A 92 -6.75 6.44 16.25
CA GLN A 92 -7.78 6.45 17.30
C GLN A 92 -7.26 5.75 18.57
N TRP A 93 -6.60 4.61 18.42
CA TRP A 93 -6.03 3.89 19.55
C TRP A 93 -4.90 4.66 20.23
N GLU A 94 -4.03 5.30 19.47
CA GLU A 94 -2.94 6.12 19.98
C GLU A 94 -3.39 7.51 20.46
N ASN A 95 -4.67 7.87 20.27
CA ASN A 95 -5.20 9.23 20.46
C ASN A 95 -4.38 10.30 19.73
N SER A 96 -4.00 10.02 18.51
CA SER A 96 -3.18 10.94 17.68
C SER A 96 -3.99 11.41 16.45
N PRO A 97 -4.08 12.72 16.20
CA PRO A 97 -3.72 13.82 17.11
C PRO A 97 -4.68 13.93 18.31
N GLU A 98 -4.16 14.37 19.45
CA GLU A 98 -4.93 14.50 20.68
C GLU A 98 -6.10 15.51 20.57
N GLU A 99 -5.94 16.56 19.76
CA GLU A 99 -6.95 17.59 19.57
C GLU A 99 -8.25 17.08 18.91
N TRP A 100 -8.18 15.95 18.23
CA TRP A 100 -9.40 15.36 17.65
C TRP A 100 -10.18 14.53 18.66
N GLY A 101 -9.56 14.17 19.80
CA GLY A 101 -10.17 13.40 20.86
C GLY A 101 -10.43 11.93 20.47
N GLN A 102 -11.48 11.37 21.10
CA GLN A 102 -11.88 9.97 20.93
C GLN A 102 -13.34 9.86 20.46
N GLY A 103 -13.74 8.66 20.04
CA GLY A 103 -15.09 8.35 19.59
C GLY A 103 -15.27 8.42 18.07
N TRP A 104 -16.48 8.20 17.60
CA TRP A 104 -16.79 8.06 16.18
C TRP A 104 -16.51 9.31 15.36
N SER A 105 -16.75 10.50 15.91
CA SER A 105 -16.45 11.76 15.24
C SER A 105 -14.94 11.94 15.03
N ALA A 106 -14.15 11.62 16.05
CA ALA A 106 -12.69 11.67 15.97
C ALA A 106 -12.12 10.65 14.97
N TYR A 107 -12.67 9.43 14.96
CA TYR A 107 -12.34 8.44 13.96
C TYR A 107 -12.65 8.93 12.53
N GLY A 108 -13.84 9.51 12.33
CA GLY A 108 -14.23 10.07 11.03
C GLY A 108 -13.30 11.18 10.55
N LYS A 109 -12.83 12.05 11.45
CA LYS A 109 -11.84 13.10 11.13
C LYS A 109 -10.51 12.48 10.69
N ARG A 110 -10.01 11.45 11.40
CA ARG A 110 -8.77 10.74 11.05
C ARG A 110 -8.90 10.04 9.71
N PHE A 111 -9.99 9.32 9.50
CA PHE A 111 -10.27 8.64 8.24
C PHE A 111 -10.37 9.61 7.07
N GLY A 112 -11.14 10.69 7.21
CA GLY A 112 -11.25 11.72 6.17
C GLY A 112 -9.91 12.42 5.88
N SER A 113 -9.12 12.70 6.92
CA SER A 113 -7.77 13.27 6.76
C SER A 113 -6.83 12.33 6.01
N ASN A 114 -6.86 11.03 6.33
CA ASN A 114 -6.05 10.03 5.66
C ASN A 114 -6.45 9.90 4.18
N LEU A 115 -7.76 9.83 3.89
CA LEU A 115 -8.26 9.80 2.50
C LEU A 115 -7.85 11.04 1.72
N ALA A 116 -7.95 12.23 2.32
CA ALA A 116 -7.53 13.47 1.69
C ALA A 116 -6.02 13.48 1.42
N TYR A 117 -5.21 13.02 2.39
CA TYR A 117 -3.77 12.86 2.23
C TYR A 117 -3.44 11.91 1.07
N ASN A 118 -4.08 10.74 1.05
CA ASN A 118 -3.89 9.77 -0.03
C ASN A 118 -4.29 10.35 -1.40
N GLY A 119 -5.43 11.02 -1.48
CA GLY A 119 -5.88 11.66 -2.71
C GLY A 119 -4.90 12.70 -3.24
N VAL A 120 -4.35 13.55 -2.37
CA VAL A 120 -3.33 14.55 -2.74
C VAL A 120 -2.05 13.85 -3.19
N ARG A 121 -1.58 12.85 -2.43
CA ARG A 121 -0.38 12.08 -2.75
C ARG A 121 -0.48 11.42 -4.12
N GLU A 122 -1.55 10.69 -4.37
CA GLU A 122 -1.75 9.99 -5.64
C GLU A 122 -1.91 10.96 -6.82
N THR A 123 -2.56 12.10 -6.61
CA THR A 123 -2.72 13.13 -7.65
C THR A 123 -1.38 13.74 -8.04
N ILE A 124 -0.54 14.10 -7.07
CA ILE A 124 0.81 14.62 -7.33
C ILE A 124 1.67 13.54 -7.99
N THR A 125 1.66 12.31 -7.45
CA THR A 125 2.41 11.18 -8.02
C THR A 125 1.98 10.90 -9.46
N TYR A 126 0.68 10.88 -9.74
CA TYR A 126 0.16 10.69 -11.09
C TYR A 126 0.64 11.78 -12.05
N GLY A 127 0.47 13.05 -11.71
CA GLY A 127 0.87 14.17 -12.56
C GLY A 127 2.38 14.19 -12.81
N THR A 128 3.19 14.01 -11.77
CA THR A 128 4.66 13.97 -11.90
C THR A 128 5.15 12.71 -12.61
N SER A 129 4.48 11.56 -12.44
CA SER A 129 4.85 10.34 -13.16
C SER A 129 4.63 10.45 -14.67
N ILE A 130 3.63 11.22 -15.10
CA ILE A 130 3.45 11.53 -16.53
C ILE A 130 4.58 12.44 -17.02
N LEU A 131 4.90 13.48 -16.26
CA LEU A 131 5.91 14.46 -16.63
C LEU A 131 7.32 13.85 -16.76
N PHE A 132 7.67 12.93 -15.86
CA PHE A 132 8.98 12.27 -15.83
C PHE A 132 8.98 10.89 -16.51
N HIS A 133 7.87 10.48 -17.11
CA HIS A 133 7.68 9.16 -17.76
C HIS A 133 8.03 7.99 -16.82
N GLU A 134 7.65 8.11 -15.56
CA GLU A 134 7.91 7.10 -14.54
C GLU A 134 6.76 6.09 -14.44
N ASP A 135 7.11 4.84 -14.20
CA ASP A 135 6.20 3.74 -13.86
C ASP A 135 6.47 3.29 -12.42
N ASN A 136 5.56 3.67 -11.54
CA ASN A 136 5.65 3.38 -10.09
C ASN A 136 4.97 2.06 -9.70
N ARG A 137 4.58 1.22 -10.66
CA ARG A 137 4.01 -0.09 -10.37
C ARG A 137 5.03 -0.96 -9.65
N TYR A 138 4.55 -1.79 -8.72
CA TYR A 138 5.42 -2.75 -8.05
C TYR A 138 5.65 -3.97 -8.95
N TYR A 139 6.89 -4.23 -9.25
CA TYR A 139 7.33 -5.41 -9.98
C TYR A 139 7.92 -6.41 -8.98
N ALA A 140 7.38 -7.64 -8.96
CA ALA A 140 7.91 -8.68 -8.10
C ALA A 140 9.38 -8.97 -8.42
N SER A 141 10.19 -9.23 -7.40
CA SER A 141 11.61 -9.48 -7.62
C SER A 141 11.82 -10.89 -8.17
N HIS A 142 12.82 -11.04 -9.06
CA HIS A 142 13.29 -12.35 -9.50
C HIS A 142 14.46 -12.85 -8.64
N LYS A 143 14.71 -12.22 -7.50
CA LYS A 143 15.84 -12.54 -6.63
C LYS A 143 15.56 -13.78 -5.78
N HIS A 144 16.60 -14.54 -5.51
CA HIS A 144 16.54 -15.67 -4.61
C HIS A 144 17.02 -15.27 -3.21
N GLY A 145 16.36 -15.82 -2.19
CA GLY A 145 16.70 -15.57 -0.79
C GLY A 145 15.96 -14.38 -0.17
N ILE A 146 15.61 -14.55 1.10
CA ILE A 146 14.76 -13.60 1.87
C ILE A 146 15.37 -12.20 1.93
N TRP A 147 16.67 -12.11 2.22
CA TRP A 147 17.34 -10.81 2.40
C TRP A 147 17.44 -10.01 1.11
N ALA A 148 17.73 -10.68 -0.01
CA ALA A 148 17.82 -10.00 -1.31
C ALA A 148 16.44 -9.49 -1.78
N ARG A 149 15.38 -10.26 -1.53
CA ARG A 149 13.99 -9.86 -1.82
C ARG A 149 13.52 -8.73 -0.90
N THR A 150 13.81 -8.83 0.38
CA THR A 150 13.51 -7.76 1.35
C THR A 150 14.19 -6.45 0.94
N GLY A 151 15.48 -6.49 0.65
CA GLY A 151 16.22 -5.31 0.18
C GLY A 151 15.61 -4.70 -1.09
N TYR A 152 15.22 -5.55 -2.05
CA TYR A 152 14.55 -5.10 -3.27
C TYR A 152 13.20 -4.42 -2.96
N ALA A 153 12.35 -5.04 -2.15
CA ALA A 153 11.05 -4.50 -1.79
C ALA A 153 11.15 -3.14 -1.07
N LEU A 154 12.13 -2.99 -0.18
CA LEU A 154 12.39 -1.71 0.50
C LEU A 154 12.88 -0.64 -0.48
N LEU A 155 13.83 -0.97 -1.36
CA LEU A 155 14.35 -0.04 -2.36
C LEU A 155 13.28 0.38 -3.38
N SER A 156 12.35 -0.51 -3.71
CA SER A 156 11.22 -0.22 -4.60
C SER A 156 10.30 0.90 -4.10
N THR A 157 10.42 1.31 -2.85
CA THR A 157 9.73 2.48 -2.31
C THR A 157 10.22 3.79 -2.94
N PHE A 158 11.49 3.82 -3.36
CA PHE A 158 12.15 5.02 -3.88
C PHE A 158 12.52 4.90 -5.36
N THR A 159 12.10 3.82 -6.03
CA THR A 159 12.46 3.59 -7.42
C THR A 159 11.21 3.40 -8.29
N ALA A 160 11.35 3.81 -9.55
CA ALA A 160 10.38 3.63 -10.61
C ALA A 160 11.09 3.08 -11.85
N ARG A 161 10.33 2.56 -12.81
CA ARG A 161 10.88 2.19 -14.12
C ARG A 161 10.64 3.32 -15.12
N ASN A 162 11.62 3.50 -16.01
CA ASN A 162 11.46 4.36 -17.17
C ASN A 162 10.83 3.57 -18.35
N PRO A 163 10.50 4.22 -19.48
CA PRO A 163 9.95 3.54 -20.66
C PRO A 163 10.85 2.44 -21.23
N GLU A 164 12.15 2.54 -21.01
CA GLU A 164 13.16 1.56 -21.42
C GLU A 164 13.24 0.35 -20.47
N GLY A 165 12.44 0.36 -19.38
CA GLY A 165 12.41 -0.72 -18.38
C GLY A 165 13.52 -0.67 -17.32
N GLU A 166 14.38 0.36 -17.35
CA GLU A 166 15.43 0.54 -16.36
C GLU A 166 14.88 1.08 -15.04
N THR A 167 15.43 0.62 -13.95
CA THR A 167 15.08 1.12 -12.61
C THR A 167 15.86 2.39 -12.31
N ARG A 168 15.13 3.46 -11.97
CA ARG A 168 15.68 4.78 -11.61
C ARG A 168 15.07 5.26 -10.30
N PHE A 169 15.67 6.30 -9.71
CA PHE A 169 15.07 6.98 -8.58
C PHE A 169 13.74 7.61 -8.97
N SER A 170 12.69 7.39 -8.17
CA SER A 170 11.34 7.89 -8.43
C SER A 170 11.16 9.30 -7.91
N ILE A 171 11.20 10.27 -8.80
CA ILE A 171 10.89 11.66 -8.49
C ILE A 171 9.41 11.79 -8.13
N SER A 172 8.54 11.10 -8.85
CA SER A 172 7.10 11.19 -8.63
C SER A 172 6.66 10.63 -7.29
N SER A 173 7.21 9.50 -6.83
CA SER A 173 6.90 8.96 -5.51
C SER A 173 7.34 9.91 -4.38
N VAL A 174 8.54 10.48 -4.50
CA VAL A 174 9.06 11.38 -3.47
C VAL A 174 8.30 12.71 -3.46
N THR A 175 8.05 13.30 -4.61
CA THR A 175 7.27 14.56 -4.69
C THR A 175 5.82 14.35 -4.25
N GLY A 176 5.22 13.21 -4.55
CA GLY A 176 3.90 12.84 -4.09
C GLY A 176 3.81 12.80 -2.56
N VAL A 177 4.72 12.07 -1.92
CA VAL A 177 4.75 11.93 -0.45
C VAL A 177 5.07 13.26 0.24
N VAL A 178 6.14 13.94 -0.18
CA VAL A 178 6.56 15.20 0.44
C VAL A 178 5.53 16.31 0.20
N GLY A 179 5.01 16.41 -1.02
CA GLY A 179 3.97 17.37 -1.38
C GLY A 179 2.67 17.15 -0.60
N ALA A 180 2.22 15.89 -0.49
CA ALA A 180 1.04 15.59 0.31
C ALA A 180 1.27 15.87 1.80
N SER A 181 2.44 15.57 2.34
CA SER A 181 2.79 15.88 3.74
C SER A 181 2.80 17.39 4.00
N ALA A 182 3.28 18.19 3.05
CA ALA A 182 3.24 19.64 3.16
C ALA A 182 1.82 20.19 3.04
N ILE A 183 1.05 19.75 2.04
CA ILE A 183 -0.32 20.21 1.80
C ILE A 183 -1.25 19.78 2.95
N SER A 184 -1.07 18.57 3.49
CA SER A 184 -1.89 18.09 4.61
C SER A 184 -1.77 18.95 5.86
N SER A 185 -0.68 19.69 6.02
CA SER A 185 -0.51 20.63 7.13
C SER A 185 -1.56 21.75 7.15
N ILE A 186 -2.26 22.01 6.03
CA ILE A 186 -3.31 23.03 5.93
C ILE A 186 -4.50 22.66 6.83
N TRP A 187 -4.90 21.39 6.83
CA TRP A 187 -6.04 20.90 7.63
C TRP A 187 -5.65 20.17 8.90
N SER A 188 -4.34 19.93 9.10
CA SER A 188 -3.85 19.29 10.31
C SER A 188 -3.95 20.21 11.53
N PRO A 189 -4.16 19.66 12.73
CA PRO A 189 -4.17 20.46 13.96
C PRO A 189 -2.79 21.08 14.24
N PRO A 190 -2.75 22.11 15.10
CA PRO A 190 -1.51 22.86 15.38
C PRO A 190 -0.34 21.99 15.83
N SER A 191 -0.60 20.91 16.59
CA SER A 191 0.45 19.97 17.05
C SER A 191 1.13 19.21 15.91
N GLN A 192 0.46 19.10 14.77
CA GLN A 192 0.95 18.40 13.58
C GLN A 192 1.44 19.35 12.47
N LYS A 193 1.58 20.64 12.75
CA LYS A 193 2.14 21.62 11.82
C LYS A 193 3.63 21.79 12.01
N GLY A 194 4.30 22.24 10.94
CA GLY A 194 5.73 22.53 10.93
C GLY A 194 6.57 21.48 10.22
N ILE A 195 7.79 21.87 9.87
CA ILE A 195 8.71 21.09 9.03
C ILE A 195 9.05 19.72 9.63
N GLY A 196 9.20 19.64 10.96
CA GLY A 196 9.45 18.36 11.65
C GLY A 196 8.31 17.36 11.48
N ASN A 197 7.05 17.84 11.53
CA ASN A 197 5.88 17.00 11.35
C ASN A 197 5.68 16.63 9.87
N ILE A 198 6.00 17.51 8.94
CA ILE A 198 6.02 17.19 7.50
C ILE A 198 7.01 16.05 7.23
N ALA A 199 8.22 16.14 7.76
CA ALA A 199 9.24 15.10 7.63
C ALA A 199 8.81 13.77 8.31
N HIS A 200 8.20 13.85 9.48
CA HIS A 200 7.66 12.70 10.21
C HIS A 200 6.54 12.00 9.41
N ASN A 201 5.57 12.75 8.90
CA ASN A 201 4.48 12.21 8.09
C ASN A 201 4.98 11.60 6.77
N ALA A 202 5.96 12.24 6.13
CA ALA A 202 6.63 11.68 4.95
C ALA A 202 7.34 10.36 5.30
N GLY A 203 8.03 10.31 6.42
CA GLY A 203 8.69 9.09 6.92
C GLY A 203 7.72 7.95 7.18
N ILE A 204 6.58 8.23 7.83
CA ILE A 204 5.50 7.25 8.03
C ILE A 204 4.96 6.74 6.69
N SER A 205 4.72 7.64 5.73
CA SER A 205 4.19 7.30 4.42
C SER A 205 5.16 6.42 3.62
N PHE A 206 6.46 6.71 3.64
CA PHE A 206 7.48 5.85 3.05
C PHE A 206 7.56 4.50 3.77
N GLY A 207 7.50 4.49 5.11
CA GLY A 207 7.48 3.26 5.89
C GLY A 207 6.27 2.37 5.57
N ALA A 208 5.09 2.96 5.45
CA ALA A 208 3.88 2.25 5.05
C ALA A 208 4.00 1.68 3.63
N THR A 209 4.52 2.45 2.68
CA THR A 209 4.77 1.99 1.31
C THR A 209 5.77 0.84 1.28
N ALA A 210 6.86 0.94 2.03
CA ALA A 210 7.86 -0.12 2.17
C ALA A 210 7.26 -1.40 2.76
N GLY A 211 6.44 -1.27 3.81
CA GLY A 211 5.70 -2.39 4.41
C GLY A 211 4.75 -3.05 3.41
N PHE A 212 4.05 -2.24 2.62
CA PHE A 212 3.15 -2.75 1.59
C PHE A 212 3.91 -3.47 0.45
N ASN A 213 5.08 -2.97 0.07
CA ASN A 213 5.94 -3.62 -0.90
C ASN A 213 6.47 -4.98 -0.38
N LEU A 214 6.78 -5.08 0.93
CA LEU A 214 7.12 -6.37 1.55
C LEU A 214 5.95 -7.36 1.47
N VAL A 215 4.74 -6.90 1.76
CA VAL A 215 3.55 -7.75 1.61
C VAL A 215 3.39 -8.21 0.17
N ARG A 216 3.49 -7.31 -0.80
CA ARG A 216 3.43 -7.63 -2.24
C ARG A 216 4.47 -8.65 -2.67
N GLU A 217 5.68 -8.54 -2.13
CA GLU A 217 6.80 -9.43 -2.48
C GLU A 217 6.62 -10.85 -1.93
N PHE A 218 6.11 -10.98 -0.69
CA PHE A 218 6.07 -12.28 -0.01
C PHE A 218 4.70 -12.93 0.02
N LEU A 219 3.62 -12.18 -0.19
CA LEU A 219 2.25 -12.73 -0.15
C LEU A 219 2.03 -13.89 -1.13
N PRO A 220 2.54 -13.88 -2.37
CA PRO A 220 2.40 -15.01 -3.28
C PRO A 220 2.97 -16.31 -2.72
N ASP A 221 4.07 -16.26 -1.99
CA ASP A 221 4.72 -17.44 -1.41
C ASP A 221 3.84 -18.11 -0.34
N PHE A 222 3.10 -17.32 0.43
CA PHE A 222 2.16 -17.82 1.43
C PHE A 222 0.94 -18.46 0.79
N LEU A 223 0.47 -17.89 -0.32
CA LEU A 223 -0.72 -18.38 -1.03
C LEU A 223 -0.43 -19.65 -1.85
N HIS A 224 0.81 -19.84 -2.32
CA HIS A 224 1.21 -20.99 -3.12
C HIS A 224 1.79 -22.14 -2.28
N ARG A 225 1.90 -22.01 -0.95
CA ARG A 225 2.34 -23.13 -0.10
C ARG A 225 1.31 -24.25 -0.17
N PRO A 226 1.67 -25.44 -0.68
CA PRO A 226 0.79 -26.60 -0.58
C PRO A 226 0.59 -26.90 0.91
N GLN A 227 -0.67 -26.93 1.34
CA GLN A 227 -0.99 -27.44 2.67
C GLN A 227 -0.55 -28.91 2.69
N LYS A 228 0.46 -29.20 3.51
CA LYS A 228 0.92 -30.56 3.80
C LYS A 228 -0.10 -31.28 4.66
#